data_97fd7149f278ff70390262736a078d4d
#
_entry.id   97fd7149f278ff70390262736a078d4d
#
_cell.length_a   1.000
_cell.length_b   1.000
_cell.length_c   1.000
_cell.angle_alpha   90.00
_cell.angle_beta   90.00
_cell.angle_gamma   90.00
#
_symmetry.space_group_name_H-M   'P 1'
#
loop_
_entity.id
_entity.type
_entity.pdbx_description
1 polymer ?
#
loop_
_entity_poly.entity_id
_entity_poly.type
_entity_poly.pdbx_seq_one_letter_code
_entity_poly.pdbx_strand_id
1 'polypeptide(L)'
;MKDTRITIADLKAMKARGERFAMLTAYDYATARLLDEAGIPALLVGDSFGMVVLGYDTTLPVTLDDMLHHVKAVVRGTKRALVVADMPFLTYQVSVEEALRNAGRLIQEGGAQAVKVEGGADV
;
A
#
# COMPACT_ATOMS: atom_id res chain seq x y z
N MET A 1 -6.56 -19.04 10.87
CA MET A 1 -6.41 -17.84 10.02
C MET A 1 -7.49 -16.82 10.40
N LYS A 2 -7.14 -15.55 10.40
CA LYS A 2 -8.07 -14.50 10.77
C LYS A 2 -9.11 -14.27 9.67
N ASP A 3 -10.39 -14.19 10.04
CA ASP A 3 -11.50 -13.97 9.09
C ASP A 3 -11.77 -12.49 8.81
N THR A 4 -11.23 -11.60 9.65
CA THR A 4 -11.38 -10.16 9.52
C THR A 4 -10.11 -9.54 8.95
N ARG A 5 -10.19 -8.27 8.59
CA ARG A 5 -9.05 -7.52 8.05
C ARG A 5 -7.86 -7.55 9.03
N ILE A 6 -6.68 -7.87 8.50
CA ILE A 6 -5.43 -7.81 9.26
C ILE A 6 -5.09 -6.33 9.52
N THR A 7 -4.75 -6.03 10.77
CA THR A 7 -4.44 -4.67 11.21
C THR A 7 -2.93 -4.50 11.44
N ILE A 8 -2.51 -3.24 11.61
CA ILE A 8 -1.13 -2.93 12.01
C ILE A 8 -0.79 -3.60 13.34
N ALA A 9 -1.75 -3.64 14.27
CA ALA A 9 -1.55 -4.30 15.56
C ALA A 9 -1.30 -5.81 15.40
N ASP A 10 -1.98 -6.45 14.45
CA ASP A 10 -1.75 -7.87 14.14
C ASP A 10 -0.32 -8.10 13.65
N LEU A 11 0.19 -7.23 12.75
CA LEU A 11 1.57 -7.36 12.24
C LEU A 11 2.60 -7.14 13.34
N LYS A 12 2.36 -6.17 14.23
CA LYS A 12 3.23 -5.93 15.39
C LYS A 12 3.27 -7.14 16.31
N ALA A 13 2.11 -7.78 16.55
CA ALA A 13 2.03 -8.97 17.35
C ALA A 13 2.79 -10.14 16.73
N MET A 14 2.70 -10.32 15.41
CA MET A 14 3.47 -11.33 14.69
C MET A 14 4.97 -11.10 14.84
N LYS A 15 5.42 -9.86 14.70
CA LYS A 15 6.83 -9.50 14.91
C LYS A 15 7.29 -9.82 16.34
N ALA A 16 6.49 -9.49 17.33
CA ALA A 16 6.80 -9.74 18.73
C ALA A 16 6.95 -11.24 19.03
N ARG A 17 6.21 -12.10 18.31
CA ARG A 17 6.31 -13.55 18.44
C ARG A 17 7.43 -14.18 17.60
N GLY A 18 8.16 -13.37 16.83
CA GLY A 18 9.18 -13.87 15.90
C GLY A 18 8.58 -14.57 14.68
N GLU A 19 7.31 -14.34 14.40
CA GLU A 19 6.58 -14.93 13.29
C GLU A 19 6.86 -14.17 12.00
N ARG A 20 7.28 -14.87 10.96
CA ARG A 20 7.57 -14.25 9.66
C ARG A 20 6.31 -14.24 8.81
N PHE A 21 6.19 -13.23 7.96
CA PHE A 21 5.13 -13.18 6.96
C PHE A 21 5.67 -12.56 5.66
N ALA A 22 5.02 -12.91 4.55
CA ALA A 22 5.34 -12.33 3.26
C ALA A 22 4.51 -11.08 3.02
N MET A 23 5.13 -10.08 2.38
CA MET A 23 4.42 -8.96 1.78
C MET A 23 4.71 -8.99 0.29
N LEU A 24 3.66 -9.00 -0.53
CA LEU A 24 3.78 -9.06 -1.97
C LEU A 24 3.15 -7.83 -2.61
N THR A 25 3.64 -7.44 -3.78
CA THR A 25 3.04 -6.34 -4.54
C THR A 25 1.79 -6.82 -5.26
N ALA A 26 0.81 -5.93 -5.37
CA ALA A 26 -0.39 -6.12 -6.18
C ALA A 26 -0.83 -4.76 -6.72
N TYR A 27 -1.26 -4.73 -7.98
CA TYR A 27 -1.62 -3.48 -8.65
C TYR A 27 -3.06 -3.46 -9.16
N ASP A 28 -3.77 -4.59 -9.08
CA ASP A 28 -5.11 -4.73 -9.61
C ASP A 28 -5.99 -5.64 -8.76
N TYR A 29 -7.26 -5.64 -9.08
CA TYR A 29 -8.28 -6.41 -8.37
C TYR A 29 -8.03 -7.92 -8.42
N ALA A 30 -7.77 -8.46 -9.60
CA ALA A 30 -7.65 -9.91 -9.79
C ALA A 30 -6.44 -10.48 -9.06
N THR A 31 -5.28 -9.82 -9.17
CA THR A 31 -4.07 -10.23 -8.46
C THR A 31 -4.25 -10.14 -6.95
N ALA A 32 -4.83 -9.02 -6.47
CA ALA A 32 -5.08 -8.82 -5.04
C ALA A 32 -6.00 -9.93 -4.49
N ARG A 33 -7.05 -10.27 -5.22
CA ARG A 33 -7.98 -11.32 -4.81
C ARG A 33 -7.28 -12.68 -4.70
N LEU A 34 -6.45 -13.04 -5.68
CA LEU A 34 -5.70 -14.29 -5.64
C LEU A 34 -4.76 -14.36 -4.45
N LEU A 35 -4.02 -13.28 -4.19
CA LEU A 35 -3.07 -13.24 -3.07
C LEU A 35 -3.78 -13.25 -1.72
N ASP A 36 -4.90 -12.54 -1.60
CA ASP A 36 -5.71 -12.53 -0.39
C ASP A 36 -6.28 -13.92 -0.09
N GLU A 37 -6.83 -14.59 -1.11
CA GLU A 37 -7.35 -15.96 -0.98
C GLU A 37 -6.24 -16.96 -0.66
N ALA A 38 -5.02 -16.72 -1.15
CA ALA A 38 -3.85 -17.54 -0.83
C ALA A 38 -3.32 -17.33 0.60
N GLY A 39 -3.83 -16.33 1.32
CA GLY A 39 -3.46 -16.07 2.70
C GLY A 39 -2.27 -15.14 2.90
N ILE A 40 -1.86 -14.39 1.88
CA ILE A 40 -0.79 -13.38 2.03
C ILE A 40 -1.31 -12.27 2.95
N PRO A 41 -0.64 -12.00 4.09
CA PRO A 41 -1.20 -11.09 5.10
C PRO A 41 -1.05 -9.62 4.78
N ALA A 42 -0.12 -9.23 3.90
CA ALA A 42 0.11 -7.82 3.56
C ALA A 42 0.39 -7.67 2.07
N LEU A 43 -0.26 -6.71 1.44
CA LEU A 43 -0.06 -6.36 0.03
C LEU A 43 0.42 -4.92 -0.08
N LEU A 44 1.41 -4.70 -0.95
CA LEU A 44 1.94 -3.38 -1.23
C LEU A 44 1.45 -2.92 -2.60
N VAL A 45 0.81 -1.77 -2.65
CA VAL A 45 0.57 -1.06 -3.90
C VAL A 45 1.74 -0.10 -4.06
N GLY A 46 2.78 -0.57 -4.76
CA GLY A 46 4.00 0.19 -4.96
C GLY A 46 3.91 1.11 -6.16
N ASP A 47 4.56 2.27 -6.09
CA ASP A 47 4.62 3.21 -7.22
C ASP A 47 5.36 2.63 -8.43
N SER A 48 6.04 1.51 -8.26
CA SER A 48 6.64 0.76 -9.36
C SER A 48 5.62 0.32 -10.43
N PHE A 49 4.30 0.34 -10.14
CA PHE A 49 3.29 0.09 -11.18
C PHE A 49 3.40 1.08 -12.33
N GLY A 50 3.93 2.27 -12.06
CA GLY A 50 4.19 3.27 -13.10
C GLY A 50 5.09 2.72 -14.20
N MET A 51 6.05 1.88 -13.83
CA MET A 51 6.97 1.26 -14.79
C MET A 51 6.39 -0.03 -15.38
N VAL A 52 5.93 -0.94 -14.52
CA VAL A 52 5.56 -2.29 -14.97
C VAL A 52 4.14 -2.40 -15.50
N VAL A 53 3.26 -1.46 -15.16
CA VAL A 53 1.86 -1.45 -15.63
C VAL A 53 1.63 -0.31 -16.61
N LEU A 54 2.10 0.92 -16.28
CA LEU A 54 1.86 2.10 -17.11
C LEU A 54 2.94 2.33 -18.17
N GLY A 55 4.10 1.66 -18.05
CA GLY A 55 5.16 1.74 -19.05
C GLY A 55 6.05 2.97 -18.96
N TYR A 56 6.05 3.70 -17.85
CA TYR A 56 6.98 4.81 -17.65
C TYR A 56 8.41 4.29 -17.44
N ASP A 57 9.40 5.11 -17.80
CA ASP A 57 10.80 4.77 -17.59
C ASP A 57 11.23 4.85 -16.13
N THR A 58 10.52 5.65 -15.32
CA THR A 58 10.79 5.83 -13.89
C THR A 58 9.47 5.93 -13.13
N THR A 59 9.54 5.98 -11.80
CA THR A 59 8.37 6.20 -10.94
C THR A 59 8.00 7.68 -10.80
N LEU A 60 8.83 8.60 -11.28
CA LEU A 60 8.60 10.05 -11.10
C LEU A 60 7.24 10.55 -11.63
N PRO A 61 6.73 10.08 -12.79
CA PRO A 61 5.44 10.57 -13.28
C PRO A 61 4.22 10.07 -12.53
N VAL A 62 4.37 9.10 -11.61
CA VAL A 62 3.24 8.55 -10.87
C VAL A 62 2.66 9.60 -9.92
N THR A 63 1.37 9.89 -10.10
CA THR A 63 0.65 10.88 -9.28
C THR A 63 -0.06 10.19 -8.10
N LEU A 64 -0.52 11.01 -7.14
CA LEU A 64 -1.35 10.50 -6.04
C LEU A 64 -2.67 9.93 -6.58
N ASP A 65 -3.25 10.55 -7.60
CA ASP A 65 -4.49 10.05 -8.21
C ASP A 65 -4.27 8.71 -8.90
N ASP A 66 -3.11 8.50 -9.54
CA ASP A 66 -2.75 7.19 -10.08
C ASP A 66 -2.70 6.15 -8.96
N MET A 67 -2.06 6.49 -7.84
CA MET A 67 -1.98 5.60 -6.67
C MET A 67 -3.37 5.29 -6.12
N LEU A 68 -4.22 6.29 -5.97
CA LEU A 68 -5.59 6.10 -5.48
C LEU A 68 -6.37 5.13 -6.36
N HIS A 69 -6.22 5.24 -7.67
CA HIS A 69 -6.89 4.36 -8.62
C HIS A 69 -6.52 2.89 -8.38
N HIS A 70 -5.25 2.61 -8.27
CA HIS A 70 -4.75 1.25 -8.05
C HIS A 70 -5.02 0.74 -6.63
N VAL A 71 -4.87 1.60 -5.62
CA VAL A 71 -5.16 1.24 -4.21
C VAL A 71 -6.62 0.82 -4.07
N LYS A 72 -7.54 1.58 -4.64
CA LYS A 72 -8.98 1.25 -4.59
C LYS A 72 -9.26 -0.13 -5.19
N ALA A 73 -8.63 -0.45 -6.32
CA ALA A 73 -8.80 -1.74 -6.97
C ALA A 73 -8.28 -2.89 -6.11
N VAL A 74 -7.10 -2.73 -5.53
CA VAL A 74 -6.48 -3.73 -4.64
C VAL A 74 -7.32 -3.94 -3.39
N VAL A 75 -7.77 -2.85 -2.76
CA VAL A 75 -8.62 -2.93 -1.56
C VAL A 75 -9.91 -3.69 -1.84
N ARG A 76 -10.56 -3.42 -2.99
CA ARG A 76 -11.77 -4.15 -3.37
C ARG A 76 -11.53 -5.65 -3.57
N GLY A 77 -10.31 -6.03 -3.96
CA GLY A 77 -9.93 -7.43 -4.14
C GLY A 77 -9.60 -8.17 -2.85
N THR A 78 -9.44 -7.44 -1.74
CA THR A 78 -9.01 -8.03 -0.47
C THR A 78 -10.15 -8.05 0.56
N LYS A 79 -10.16 -9.10 1.39
CA LYS A 79 -11.05 -9.18 2.56
C LYS A 79 -10.25 -9.19 3.86
N ARG A 80 -9.03 -9.71 3.83
CA ARG A 80 -8.20 -9.91 5.03
C ARG A 80 -6.85 -9.22 4.97
N ALA A 81 -6.18 -9.26 3.82
CA ALA A 81 -4.84 -8.69 3.69
C ALA A 81 -4.80 -7.20 4.04
N LEU A 82 -3.81 -6.81 4.80
CA LEU A 82 -3.53 -5.39 5.06
C LEU A 82 -2.93 -4.79 3.79
N VAL A 83 -3.47 -3.66 3.35
CA VAL A 83 -3.01 -2.99 2.14
C VAL A 83 -2.17 -1.78 2.53
N VAL A 84 -0.92 -1.76 2.05
CA VAL A 84 0.03 -0.66 2.21
C VAL A 84 0.11 0.08 0.87
N ALA A 85 0.00 1.39 0.90
CA ALA A 85 0.12 2.23 -0.29
C ALA A 85 1.39 3.06 -0.23
N ASP A 86 2.20 3.02 -1.31
CA ASP A 86 3.33 3.94 -1.45
C ASP A 86 2.83 5.37 -1.61
N MET A 87 3.53 6.30 -0.98
CA MET A 87 3.35 7.72 -1.27
C MET A 87 4.30 8.09 -2.42
N PRO A 88 3.76 8.52 -3.58
CA PRO A 88 4.60 8.80 -4.73
C PRO A 88 5.42 10.09 -4.57
N PHE A 89 6.32 10.31 -5.52
CA PHE A 89 7.25 11.44 -5.52
C PHE A 89 6.53 12.77 -5.30
N LEU A 90 7.08 13.59 -4.41
CA LEU A 90 6.60 14.92 -4.00
C LEU A 90 5.31 14.94 -3.18
N THR A 91 4.76 13.80 -2.80
CA THR A 91 3.55 13.78 -1.97
C THR A 91 3.85 13.90 -0.48
N TYR A 92 5.11 13.75 -0.08
CA TYR A 92 5.52 13.85 1.34
C TYR A 92 6.79 14.68 1.58
N GLN A 93 7.46 15.17 0.52
CA GLN A 93 8.72 15.91 0.67
C GLN A 93 8.52 17.43 0.84
N VAL A 94 7.38 17.96 0.42
CA VAL A 94 7.16 19.42 0.38
C VAL A 94 6.93 20.01 1.78
N SER A 95 6.04 19.40 2.56
CA SER A 95 5.74 19.82 3.91
C SER A 95 5.10 18.69 4.72
N VAL A 96 5.12 18.81 6.04
CA VAL A 96 4.44 17.85 6.94
C VAL A 96 2.93 17.87 6.71
N GLU A 97 2.34 19.08 6.57
CA GLU A 97 0.89 19.23 6.36
C GLU A 97 0.46 18.54 5.06
N GLU A 98 1.22 18.73 3.99
CA GLU A 98 0.92 18.11 2.71
C GLU A 98 1.10 16.59 2.77
N ALA A 99 2.15 16.11 3.43
CA ALA A 99 2.38 14.68 3.65
C ALA A 99 1.19 14.04 4.39
N LEU A 100 0.73 14.67 5.45
CA LEU A 100 -0.41 14.17 6.23
C LEU A 100 -1.70 14.17 5.41
N ARG A 101 -1.94 15.22 4.62
CA ARG A 101 -3.12 15.30 3.76
C ARG A 101 -3.13 14.21 2.70
N ASN A 102 -1.99 14.01 2.04
CA ASN A 102 -1.84 12.99 1.00
C ASN A 102 -1.93 11.57 1.57
N ALA A 103 -1.29 11.32 2.71
CA ALA A 103 -1.44 10.04 3.41
C ALA A 103 -2.90 9.80 3.82
N GLY A 104 -3.57 10.83 4.31
CA GLY A 104 -4.99 10.77 4.68
C GLY A 104 -5.88 10.39 3.50
N ARG A 105 -5.60 10.90 2.31
CA ARG A 105 -6.34 10.53 1.10
C ARG A 105 -6.18 9.06 0.75
N LEU A 106 -4.97 8.52 0.85
CA LEU A 106 -4.74 7.10 0.57
C LEU A 106 -5.50 6.19 1.54
N ILE A 107 -5.61 6.60 2.80
CA ILE A 107 -6.34 5.85 3.81
C ILE A 107 -7.85 6.05 3.67
N GLN A 108 -8.32 7.30 3.61
CA GLN A 108 -9.74 7.63 3.60
C GLN A 108 -10.40 7.31 2.25
N GLU A 109 -9.84 7.82 1.16
CA GLU A 109 -10.40 7.61 -0.18
C GLU A 109 -9.99 6.27 -0.78
N GLY A 110 -8.72 5.90 -0.60
CA GLY A 110 -8.17 4.66 -1.14
C GLY A 110 -8.57 3.41 -0.38
N GLY A 111 -8.76 3.52 0.92
CA GLY A 111 -9.08 2.41 1.79
C GLY A 111 -7.87 1.64 2.30
N ALA A 112 -6.65 2.14 2.07
CA ALA A 112 -5.44 1.50 2.59
C ALA A 112 -5.39 1.58 4.12
N GLN A 113 -4.73 0.61 4.75
CA GLN A 113 -4.54 0.59 6.20
C GLN A 113 -3.22 1.22 6.63
N ALA A 114 -2.28 1.38 5.70
CA ALA A 114 -0.98 1.96 5.99
C ALA A 114 -0.43 2.64 4.73
N VAL A 115 0.49 3.56 4.93
CA VAL A 115 1.22 4.20 3.81
C VAL A 115 2.71 3.95 4.01
N LYS A 116 3.46 3.99 2.91
CA LYS A 116 4.90 3.84 2.93
C LYS A 116 5.55 5.11 2.38
N VAL A 117 6.54 5.62 3.10
CA VAL A 117 7.42 6.71 2.65
C VAL A 117 8.84 6.18 2.57
N GLU A 118 9.65 6.75 1.70
CA GLU A 118 11.05 6.38 1.55
C GLU A 118 11.95 7.55 1.92
N GLY A 119 12.99 7.27 2.69
CA GLY A 119 13.97 8.27 3.09
C GLY A 119 14.51 8.03 4.49
N GLY A 120 15.30 9.00 4.95
CA GLY A 120 15.90 8.96 6.26
C GLY A 120 15.21 9.92 7.23
N ALA A 121 16.03 10.58 8.08
CA ALA A 121 15.51 11.44 9.14
C ALA A 121 14.75 12.68 8.65
N ASP A 122 14.92 13.05 7.38
CA ASP A 122 14.30 14.24 6.81
C ASP A 122 12.91 14.00 6.18
N VAL A 123 12.36 12.81 6.33
CA VAL A 123 11.02 12.49 5.82
C VAL A 123 10.02 12.22 6.93
#